data_b6be0fdf5d49e49ae5b5f70debe636ee
#
_entry.id   b6be0fdf5d49e49ae5b5f70debe636ee
#
_cell.length_a   1.000
_cell.length_b   1.000
_cell.length_c   1.000
_cell.angle_alpha   90.00
_cell.angle_beta   90.00
_cell.angle_gamma   90.00
#
_symmetry.space_group_name_H-M   'P 1'
#
loop_
_entity.id
_entity.type
_entity.pdbx_description
1 polymer ?
#
loop_
_entity_poly.entity_id
_entity_poly.type
_entity_poly.pdbx_seq_one_letter_code
_entity_poly.pdbx_strand_id
1 'polypeptide(L)'
;MLKTLLKKQMAEIFRNYFYDPKKNKMRSRGATIAYMALYALLMVGLLGGIFALMAVGLCGPLVESGMGWLYYLLIGLIAVFLGTFGSVFSTYSSLYLSKDNDLLLSLPIPVRCVMASRLLGVYLLGLMHAAVVIVPGVIVYWLTAPVTAGTIVGGVLMVLIVSVIVMVLSCLLGWVVARISLKLKNKSFITVLLSLLFLAAYYFVYYKAQALITLLVENAAVYGMKIRGSAYLLYLFGSVGAGDWLAMGIVTVTQAALLALTLWGIARSFLKIATATGSVKKVRFEHRAVRAQSVQRALFGKELRRFTASPNYMLNCGLGILMLPVAGIVLLIKGDALGGMLADVFSGNVGVVPVLMCAAVCLLASMNDMAAPAVSLEGKNLWLVQSLPVVPWQALRAKLDVQLVLTGVPVLFCALCMVIALPGSALEKALLVIVALLYTLLSALAALALGLKMPNLTWTNEITPIKQGGSVMLSLFANWFYALALGGLYFLCGNALSAAVYLAIFAVVTAAGSALLLHWVKQRGARIFAAL
;
A
#
# COMPACT_ATOMS: atom_id res chain seq x y z
N MET A 1 -4.70 35.69 4.13
CA MET A 1 -4.49 34.51 4.97
C MET A 1 -5.00 33.21 4.32
N LEU A 2 -6.30 33.04 4.06
CA LEU A 2 -6.82 31.80 3.45
C LEU A 2 -6.16 31.48 2.09
N LYS A 3 -6.04 32.45 1.19
CA LYS A 3 -5.38 32.29 -0.12
C LYS A 3 -3.94 31.75 -0.01
N THR A 4 -3.18 32.24 0.99
CA THR A 4 -1.80 31.79 1.23
C THR A 4 -1.76 30.36 1.75
N LEU A 5 -2.67 29.99 2.67
CA LEU A 5 -2.80 28.62 3.18
C LEU A 5 -3.22 27.65 2.08
N LEU A 6 -4.16 28.05 1.21
CA LEU A 6 -4.57 27.25 0.06
C LEU A 6 -3.40 27.02 -0.90
N LYS A 7 -2.63 28.07 -1.21
CA LYS A 7 -1.43 27.95 -2.06
C LYS A 7 -0.39 27.02 -1.44
N LYS A 8 -0.18 27.12 -0.12
CA LYS A 8 0.69 26.20 0.61
C LYS A 8 0.18 24.76 0.50
N GLN A 9 -1.11 24.53 0.75
CA GLN A 9 -1.71 23.19 0.69
C GLN A 9 -1.60 22.56 -0.70
N MET A 10 -1.83 23.34 -1.74
CA MET A 10 -1.64 22.90 -3.14
C MET A 10 -0.17 22.53 -3.40
N ALA A 11 0.76 23.37 -2.96
CA ALA A 11 2.18 23.09 -3.09
C ALA A 11 2.61 21.83 -2.33
N GLU A 12 1.99 21.51 -1.19
CA GLU A 12 2.25 20.27 -0.43
C GLU A 12 1.72 19.02 -1.16
N ILE A 13 0.49 19.07 -1.69
CA ILE A 13 -0.12 17.96 -2.44
C ILE A 13 0.75 17.61 -3.65
N PHE A 14 1.18 18.62 -4.39
CA PHE A 14 1.96 18.44 -5.61
C PHE A 14 3.48 18.50 -5.41
N ARG A 15 3.96 18.54 -4.16
CA ARG A 15 5.38 18.67 -3.82
C ARG A 15 6.27 17.66 -4.54
N ASN A 16 5.83 16.41 -4.65
CA ASN A 16 6.60 15.34 -5.28
C ASN A 16 6.91 15.60 -6.77
N TYR A 17 6.12 16.43 -7.44
CA TYR A 17 6.36 16.82 -8.85
C TYR A 17 7.38 17.92 -8.98
N PHE A 18 7.38 18.90 -8.07
CA PHE A 18 8.25 20.07 -8.12
C PHE A 18 9.59 19.89 -7.40
N TYR A 19 9.65 18.99 -6.43
CA TYR A 19 10.78 18.84 -5.54
C TYR A 19 11.40 17.44 -5.64
N ASP A 20 12.73 17.42 -5.77
CA ASP A 20 13.51 16.18 -5.74
C ASP A 20 14.03 15.93 -4.32
N PRO A 21 13.43 15.01 -3.56
CA PRO A 21 13.84 14.73 -2.19
C PRO A 21 15.24 14.08 -2.10
N LYS A 22 15.74 13.47 -3.19
CA LYS A 22 17.09 12.87 -3.24
C LYS A 22 18.18 13.94 -3.34
N LYS A 23 17.95 14.96 -4.18
CA LYS A 23 18.89 16.06 -4.40
C LYS A 23 18.65 17.25 -3.49
N ASN A 24 17.56 17.23 -2.71
CA ASN A 24 17.11 18.33 -1.83
C ASN A 24 16.97 19.67 -2.57
N LYS A 25 16.54 19.62 -3.85
CA LYS A 25 16.45 20.78 -4.76
C LYS A 25 15.12 20.76 -5.52
N MET A 26 14.71 21.94 -6.00
CA MET A 26 13.60 22.04 -6.93
C MET A 26 13.99 21.40 -8.28
N ARG A 27 13.06 20.66 -8.88
CA ARG A 27 13.25 20.08 -10.20
C ARG A 27 13.24 21.17 -11.28
N SER A 28 13.90 20.91 -12.39
CA SER A 28 13.78 21.78 -13.57
C SER A 28 12.34 21.78 -14.09
N ARG A 29 11.93 22.85 -14.79
CA ARG A 29 10.57 22.95 -15.38
C ARG A 29 10.26 21.77 -16.30
N GLY A 30 11.21 21.36 -17.15
CA GLY A 30 11.03 20.20 -18.03
C GLY A 30 10.83 18.89 -17.28
N ALA A 31 11.63 18.64 -16.22
CA ALA A 31 11.45 17.44 -15.37
C ALA A 31 10.10 17.47 -14.65
N THR A 32 9.66 18.60 -14.14
CA THR A 32 8.35 18.76 -13.51
C THR A 32 7.22 18.40 -14.47
N ILE A 33 7.24 18.96 -15.68
CA ILE A 33 6.24 18.67 -16.73
C ILE A 33 6.25 17.19 -17.10
N ALA A 34 7.44 16.58 -17.27
CA ALA A 34 7.56 15.16 -17.58
C ALA A 34 6.97 14.26 -16.49
N TYR A 35 7.22 14.56 -15.21
CA TYR A 35 6.62 13.80 -14.09
C TYR A 35 5.11 13.99 -14.00
N MET A 36 4.60 15.20 -14.24
CA MET A 36 3.16 15.45 -14.28
C MET A 36 2.49 14.75 -15.45
N ALA A 37 3.10 14.78 -16.63
CA ALA A 37 2.61 14.09 -17.82
C ALA A 37 2.60 12.56 -17.62
N LEU A 38 3.67 12.00 -17.04
CA LEU A 38 3.74 10.58 -16.73
C LEU A 38 2.64 10.17 -15.73
N TYR A 39 2.41 10.98 -14.70
CA TYR A 39 1.34 10.71 -13.74
C TYR A 39 -0.03 10.77 -14.40
N ALA A 40 -0.29 11.78 -15.22
CA ALA A 40 -1.55 11.91 -15.97
C ALA A 40 -1.74 10.72 -16.93
N LEU A 41 -0.69 10.29 -17.64
CA LEU A 41 -0.73 9.11 -18.50
C LEU A 41 -1.09 7.84 -17.72
N LEU A 42 -0.48 7.62 -16.57
CA LEU A 42 -0.75 6.44 -15.74
C LEU A 42 -2.15 6.48 -15.12
N MET A 43 -2.57 7.64 -14.59
CA MET A 43 -3.87 7.75 -13.92
C MET A 43 -5.03 7.79 -14.91
N VAL A 44 -4.93 8.61 -15.95
CA VAL A 44 -6.01 8.76 -16.93
C VAL A 44 -5.92 7.69 -18.02
N GLY A 45 -4.74 7.44 -18.56
CA GLY A 45 -4.55 6.49 -19.67
C GLY A 45 -4.71 5.04 -19.20
N LEU A 46 -3.95 4.60 -18.18
CA LEU A 46 -3.98 3.21 -17.74
C LEU A 46 -5.20 2.93 -16.86
N LEU A 47 -5.31 3.61 -15.71
CA LEU A 47 -6.40 3.33 -14.77
C LEU A 47 -7.75 3.81 -15.29
N GLY A 48 -7.83 5.01 -15.85
CA GLY A 48 -9.05 5.51 -16.47
C GLY A 48 -9.49 4.65 -17.65
N GLY A 49 -8.55 4.12 -18.45
CA GLY A 49 -8.83 3.17 -19.54
C GLY A 49 -9.44 1.85 -19.05
N ILE A 50 -8.92 1.27 -17.97
CA ILE A 50 -9.50 0.06 -17.36
C ILE A 50 -10.96 0.31 -16.92
N PHE A 51 -11.22 1.44 -16.25
CA PHE A 51 -12.58 1.78 -15.83
C PHE A 51 -13.49 2.17 -17.00
N ALA A 52 -12.95 2.75 -18.08
CA ALA A 52 -13.71 2.99 -19.31
C ALA A 52 -14.14 1.69 -19.96
N LEU A 53 -13.25 0.69 -20.08
CA LEU A 53 -13.59 -0.64 -20.61
C LEU A 53 -14.67 -1.33 -19.76
N MET A 54 -14.55 -1.27 -18.44
CA MET A 54 -15.58 -1.77 -17.53
C MET A 54 -16.91 -1.03 -17.73
N ALA A 55 -16.88 0.29 -17.86
CA ALA A 55 -18.06 1.13 -18.08
C ALA A 55 -18.76 0.79 -19.41
N VAL A 56 -18.01 0.57 -20.49
CA VAL A 56 -18.57 0.12 -21.80
C VAL A 56 -19.31 -1.21 -21.64
N GLY A 57 -18.69 -2.18 -20.97
CA GLY A 57 -19.31 -3.50 -20.74
C GLY A 57 -20.61 -3.46 -19.92
N LEU A 58 -20.75 -2.48 -19.03
CA LEU A 58 -21.94 -2.29 -18.17
C LEU A 58 -23.02 -1.41 -18.83
N CYS A 59 -22.62 -0.39 -19.61
CA CYS A 59 -23.50 0.65 -20.08
C CYS A 59 -24.51 0.12 -21.13
N GLY A 60 -24.03 -0.62 -22.13
CA GLY A 60 -24.89 -1.13 -23.20
C GLY A 60 -26.08 -1.93 -22.67
N PRO A 61 -25.88 -3.06 -21.97
CA PRO A 61 -26.98 -3.88 -21.46
C PRO A 61 -27.96 -3.15 -20.53
N LEU A 62 -27.44 -2.21 -19.70
CA LEU A 62 -28.27 -1.49 -18.75
C LEU A 62 -29.06 -0.33 -19.37
N VAL A 63 -28.51 0.31 -20.40
CA VAL A 63 -29.22 1.36 -21.15
C VAL A 63 -30.32 0.75 -22.04
N GLU A 64 -30.03 -0.36 -22.74
CA GLU A 64 -31.00 -1.10 -23.56
C GLU A 64 -32.19 -1.60 -22.72
N SER A 65 -31.95 -2.01 -21.47
CA SER A 65 -33.01 -2.42 -20.53
C SER A 65 -33.75 -1.25 -19.85
N GLY A 66 -33.46 0.01 -20.22
CA GLY A 66 -34.06 1.19 -19.60
C GLY A 66 -33.60 1.48 -18.16
N MET A 67 -32.48 0.87 -17.73
CA MET A 67 -31.95 0.97 -16.38
C MET A 67 -30.68 1.84 -16.30
N GLY A 68 -30.60 2.92 -17.05
CA GLY A 68 -29.45 3.85 -17.00
C GLY A 68 -29.14 4.39 -15.60
N TRP A 69 -30.15 4.49 -14.73
CA TRP A 69 -29.94 4.87 -13.33
C TRP A 69 -29.15 3.79 -12.56
N LEU A 70 -29.31 2.50 -12.85
CA LEU A 70 -28.58 1.41 -12.21
C LEU A 70 -27.11 1.43 -12.62
N TYR A 71 -26.83 1.77 -13.88
CA TYR A 71 -25.47 2.00 -14.35
C TYR A 71 -24.76 3.07 -13.53
N TYR A 72 -25.36 4.26 -13.37
CA TYR A 72 -24.78 5.33 -12.56
C TYR A 72 -24.65 4.98 -11.08
N LEU A 73 -25.59 4.21 -10.54
CA LEU A 73 -25.48 3.68 -9.18
C LEU A 73 -24.23 2.81 -9.03
N LEU A 74 -24.01 1.85 -9.92
CA LEU A 74 -22.86 0.93 -9.85
C LEU A 74 -21.54 1.66 -10.01
N ILE A 75 -21.38 2.46 -11.07
CA ILE A 75 -20.16 3.25 -11.31
C ILE A 75 -19.93 4.23 -10.16
N GLY A 76 -20.96 4.89 -9.68
CA GLY A 76 -20.88 5.82 -8.55
C GLY A 76 -20.44 5.13 -7.25
N LEU A 77 -20.98 3.96 -6.93
CA LEU A 77 -20.55 3.19 -5.75
C LEU A 77 -19.09 2.74 -5.85
N ILE A 78 -18.64 2.28 -7.02
CA ILE A 78 -17.24 1.91 -7.26
C ILE A 78 -16.34 3.15 -7.07
N ALA A 79 -16.73 4.30 -7.62
CA ALA A 79 -15.99 5.55 -7.47
C ALA A 79 -15.92 6.03 -6.02
N VAL A 80 -17.03 5.94 -5.27
CA VAL A 80 -17.09 6.25 -3.83
C VAL A 80 -16.19 5.31 -3.04
N PHE A 81 -16.24 4.02 -3.32
CA PHE A 81 -15.42 3.02 -2.64
C PHE A 81 -13.93 3.28 -2.87
N LEU A 82 -13.49 3.34 -4.13
CA LEU A 82 -12.10 3.60 -4.50
C LEU A 82 -11.60 4.95 -3.99
N GLY A 83 -12.38 6.01 -4.16
CA GLY A 83 -12.06 7.35 -3.71
C GLY A 83 -11.88 7.42 -2.19
N THR A 84 -12.77 6.79 -1.44
CA THR A 84 -12.73 6.77 0.03
C THR A 84 -11.53 5.97 0.53
N PHE A 85 -11.35 4.74 0.08
CA PHE A 85 -10.22 3.91 0.49
C PHE A 85 -8.87 4.49 0.07
N GLY A 86 -8.78 5.10 -1.11
CA GLY A 86 -7.58 5.78 -1.60
C GLY A 86 -7.20 7.03 -0.81
N SER A 87 -8.15 7.71 -0.18
CA SER A 87 -7.93 9.00 0.50
C SER A 87 -7.96 8.97 2.03
N VAL A 88 -8.51 7.92 2.68
CA VAL A 88 -8.67 7.86 4.15
C VAL A 88 -7.38 8.10 4.93
N PHE A 89 -6.29 7.43 4.56
CA PHE A 89 -5.01 7.57 5.28
C PHE A 89 -4.37 8.93 5.04
N SER A 90 -4.48 9.46 3.83
CA SER A 90 -4.03 10.80 3.50
C SER A 90 -4.83 11.86 4.27
N THR A 91 -6.14 11.64 4.40
CA THR A 91 -7.06 12.48 5.19
C THR A 91 -6.68 12.50 6.67
N TYR A 92 -6.50 11.31 7.27
CA TYR A 92 -6.05 11.20 8.66
C TYR A 92 -4.72 11.91 8.90
N SER A 93 -3.74 11.66 8.03
CA SER A 93 -2.43 12.29 8.12
C SER A 93 -2.48 13.82 7.94
N SER A 94 -3.25 14.29 6.94
CA SER A 94 -3.37 15.71 6.63
C SER A 94 -4.13 16.50 7.69
N LEU A 95 -5.24 15.95 8.22
CA LEU A 95 -6.06 16.65 9.20
C LEU A 95 -5.47 16.63 10.61
N TYR A 96 -4.98 15.46 11.06
CA TYR A 96 -4.69 15.26 12.47
C TYR A 96 -3.21 15.06 12.82
N LEU A 97 -2.39 14.50 11.91
CA LEU A 97 -0.97 14.21 12.16
C LEU A 97 -0.01 15.19 11.51
N SER A 98 -0.50 16.26 10.91
CA SER A 98 0.37 17.21 10.22
C SER A 98 1.34 17.89 11.20
N LYS A 99 2.64 17.81 10.90
CA LYS A 99 3.72 18.34 11.77
C LYS A 99 3.72 19.86 11.90
N ASP A 100 3.04 20.55 11.01
CA ASP A 100 2.90 22.02 11.02
C ASP A 100 1.67 22.50 11.81
N ASN A 101 0.89 21.59 12.42
CA ASN A 101 -0.25 21.98 13.24
C ASN A 101 0.18 22.88 14.40
N ASP A 102 1.25 22.50 15.13
CA ASP A 102 1.74 23.29 16.27
C ASP A 102 2.17 24.69 15.83
N LEU A 103 2.86 24.79 14.69
CA LEU A 103 3.29 26.07 14.13
C LEU A 103 2.09 26.92 13.67
N LEU A 104 1.14 26.33 12.93
CA LEU A 104 0.00 27.08 12.40
C LEU A 104 -0.98 27.51 13.49
N LEU A 105 -1.14 26.71 14.54
CA LEU A 105 -2.01 27.01 15.68
C LEU A 105 -1.37 28.03 16.65
N SER A 106 -0.04 28.19 16.64
CA SER A 106 0.66 29.24 17.41
C SER A 106 0.63 30.61 16.72
N LEU A 107 0.34 30.68 15.43
CA LEU A 107 0.20 31.92 14.68
C LEU A 107 -1.20 32.54 14.89
N PRO A 108 -1.36 33.89 14.77
CA PRO A 108 -2.66 34.54 14.87
C PRO A 108 -3.53 34.29 13.63
N ILE A 109 -3.76 33.02 13.31
CA ILE A 109 -4.57 32.57 12.16
C ILE A 109 -5.86 31.94 12.70
N PRO A 110 -7.05 32.37 12.24
CA PRO A 110 -8.28 31.73 12.64
C PRO A 110 -8.28 30.23 12.31
N VAL A 111 -8.57 29.40 13.31
CA VAL A 111 -8.60 27.93 13.17
C VAL A 111 -9.49 27.47 12.01
N ARG A 112 -10.57 28.23 11.74
CA ARG A 112 -11.46 27.99 10.60
C ARG A 112 -10.74 28.04 9.25
N CYS A 113 -9.76 28.96 9.10
CA CYS A 113 -8.97 29.07 7.86
C CYS A 113 -8.00 27.90 7.69
N VAL A 114 -7.38 27.46 8.80
CA VAL A 114 -6.50 26.27 8.79
C VAL A 114 -7.30 25.04 8.42
N MET A 115 -8.45 24.85 9.06
CA MET A 115 -9.34 23.72 8.79
C MET A 115 -9.86 23.73 7.34
N ALA A 116 -10.31 24.89 6.83
CA ALA A 116 -10.80 25.01 5.45
C ALA A 116 -9.72 24.65 4.41
N SER A 117 -8.48 25.10 4.64
CA SER A 117 -7.37 24.75 3.74
C SER A 117 -7.07 23.23 3.74
N ARG A 118 -7.13 22.57 4.90
CA ARG A 118 -6.94 21.13 5.04
C ARG A 118 -8.05 20.34 4.36
N LEU A 119 -9.31 20.74 4.59
CA LEU A 119 -10.48 20.10 3.98
C LEU A 119 -10.49 20.23 2.46
N LEU A 120 -10.04 21.36 1.91
CA LEU A 120 -9.86 21.49 0.46
C LEU A 120 -8.81 20.50 -0.05
N GLY A 121 -7.71 20.29 0.68
CA GLY A 121 -6.71 19.27 0.33
C GLY A 121 -7.30 17.85 0.30
N VAL A 122 -8.11 17.52 1.31
CA VAL A 122 -8.84 16.23 1.37
C VAL A 122 -9.80 16.08 0.20
N TYR A 123 -10.57 17.14 -0.11
CA TYR A 123 -11.48 17.15 -1.25
C TYR A 123 -10.78 16.90 -2.57
N LEU A 124 -9.68 17.61 -2.83
CA LEU A 124 -8.91 17.46 -4.07
C LEU A 124 -8.30 16.06 -4.23
N LEU A 125 -7.74 15.50 -3.15
CA LEU A 125 -7.23 14.13 -3.17
C LEU A 125 -8.35 13.12 -3.42
N GLY A 126 -9.48 13.27 -2.74
CA GLY A 126 -10.66 12.43 -2.93
C GLY A 126 -11.21 12.53 -4.36
N LEU A 127 -11.32 13.75 -4.89
CA LEU A 127 -11.73 14.00 -6.26
C LEU A 127 -10.79 13.33 -7.28
N MET A 128 -9.47 13.44 -7.09
CA MET A 128 -8.49 12.80 -8.00
C MET A 128 -8.68 11.29 -8.08
N HIS A 129 -8.92 10.62 -6.96
CA HIS A 129 -9.15 9.16 -6.95
C HIS A 129 -10.52 8.78 -7.52
N ALA A 130 -11.57 9.51 -7.16
CA ALA A 130 -12.92 9.23 -7.64
C ALA A 130 -13.08 9.55 -9.14
N ALA A 131 -12.46 10.62 -9.62
CA ALA A 131 -12.56 11.07 -11.02
C ALA A 131 -12.04 10.02 -12.01
N VAL A 132 -11.02 9.25 -11.63
CA VAL A 132 -10.46 8.16 -12.46
C VAL A 132 -11.52 7.12 -12.82
N VAL A 133 -12.56 6.96 -11.99
CA VAL A 133 -13.67 6.02 -12.21
C VAL A 133 -14.89 6.72 -12.80
N ILE A 134 -15.35 7.79 -12.13
CA ILE A 134 -16.65 8.41 -12.47
C ILE A 134 -16.59 9.18 -13.79
N VAL A 135 -15.46 9.83 -14.12
CA VAL A 135 -15.37 10.63 -15.35
C VAL A 135 -15.44 9.76 -16.61
N PRO A 136 -14.64 8.67 -16.74
CA PRO A 136 -14.83 7.73 -17.85
C PRO A 136 -16.24 7.14 -17.91
N GLY A 137 -16.84 6.81 -16.75
CA GLY A 137 -18.21 6.33 -16.69
C GLY A 137 -19.23 7.31 -17.26
N VAL A 138 -19.13 8.59 -16.92
CA VAL A 138 -19.99 9.65 -17.47
C VAL A 138 -19.79 9.82 -18.96
N ILE A 139 -18.53 9.82 -19.45
CA ILE A 139 -18.22 9.94 -20.88
C ILE A 139 -18.79 8.76 -21.66
N VAL A 140 -18.62 7.53 -21.18
CA VAL A 140 -19.16 6.33 -21.82
C VAL A 140 -20.69 6.40 -21.91
N TYR A 141 -21.36 6.86 -20.87
CA TYR A 141 -22.82 7.04 -20.91
C TYR A 141 -23.26 8.05 -21.97
N TRP A 142 -22.58 9.19 -22.10
CA TRP A 142 -22.89 10.19 -23.13
C TRP A 142 -22.63 9.67 -24.55
N LEU A 143 -21.75 8.68 -24.72
CA LEU A 143 -21.47 8.08 -26.03
C LEU A 143 -22.47 6.97 -26.40
N THR A 144 -23.11 6.32 -25.40
CA THR A 144 -23.98 5.16 -25.62
C THR A 144 -25.46 5.46 -25.45
N ALA A 145 -25.83 6.41 -24.62
CA ALA A 145 -27.22 6.78 -24.35
C ALA A 145 -27.63 8.07 -25.10
N PRO A 146 -28.93 8.33 -25.31
CA PRO A 146 -29.41 9.60 -25.88
C PRO A 146 -28.97 10.78 -25.04
N VAL A 147 -28.23 11.71 -25.65
CA VAL A 147 -27.73 12.90 -24.97
C VAL A 147 -28.85 13.95 -24.86
N THR A 148 -29.26 14.24 -23.63
CA THR A 148 -30.22 15.30 -23.31
C THR A 148 -29.59 16.34 -22.38
N ALA A 149 -30.18 17.53 -22.26
CA ALA A 149 -29.69 18.53 -21.30
C ALA A 149 -29.64 17.96 -19.85
N GLY A 150 -30.61 17.13 -19.49
CA GLY A 150 -30.64 16.45 -18.18
C GLY A 150 -29.46 15.50 -17.98
N THR A 151 -29.10 14.68 -18.98
CA THR A 151 -28.00 13.72 -18.86
C THR A 151 -26.62 14.42 -18.82
N ILE A 152 -26.46 15.57 -19.51
CA ILE A 152 -25.21 16.36 -19.45
C ILE A 152 -25.07 16.97 -18.06
N VAL A 153 -26.08 17.70 -17.59
CA VAL A 153 -26.06 18.33 -16.26
C VAL A 153 -25.94 17.28 -15.17
N GLY A 154 -26.70 16.18 -15.28
CA GLY A 154 -26.68 15.07 -14.35
C GLY A 154 -25.31 14.38 -14.25
N GLY A 155 -24.65 14.15 -15.38
CA GLY A 155 -23.31 13.57 -15.41
C GLY A 155 -22.25 14.46 -14.71
N VAL A 156 -22.26 15.76 -15.00
CA VAL A 156 -21.35 16.72 -14.32
C VAL A 156 -21.68 16.79 -12.81
N LEU A 157 -22.95 16.87 -12.46
CA LEU A 157 -23.40 16.91 -11.07
C LEU A 157 -23.02 15.63 -10.33
N MET A 158 -23.10 14.47 -10.98
CA MET A 158 -22.72 13.18 -10.42
C MET A 158 -21.23 13.14 -10.02
N VAL A 159 -20.33 13.71 -10.83
CA VAL A 159 -18.91 13.84 -10.48
C VAL A 159 -18.73 14.65 -9.19
N LEU A 160 -19.46 15.77 -9.06
CA LEU A 160 -19.41 16.62 -7.87
C LEU A 160 -19.99 15.91 -6.64
N ILE A 161 -21.14 15.27 -6.77
CA ILE A 161 -21.78 14.53 -5.68
C ILE A 161 -20.87 13.41 -5.18
N VAL A 162 -20.33 12.58 -6.08
CA VAL A 162 -19.41 11.50 -5.72
C VAL A 162 -18.18 12.04 -5.00
N SER A 163 -17.58 13.13 -5.48
CA SER A 163 -16.39 13.71 -4.84
C SER A 163 -16.67 14.22 -3.42
N VAL A 164 -17.84 14.80 -3.19
CA VAL A 164 -18.27 15.26 -1.85
C VAL A 164 -18.58 14.08 -0.93
N ILE A 165 -19.23 13.01 -1.42
CA ILE A 165 -19.45 11.77 -0.65
C ILE A 165 -18.11 11.18 -0.21
N VAL A 166 -17.15 11.09 -1.14
CA VAL A 166 -15.79 10.60 -0.84
C VAL A 166 -15.14 11.45 0.25
N MET A 167 -15.22 12.78 0.17
CA MET A 167 -14.67 13.67 1.20
C MET A 167 -15.33 13.42 2.56
N VAL A 168 -16.67 13.33 2.61
CA VAL A 168 -17.42 13.08 3.84
C VAL A 168 -17.03 11.75 4.47
N LEU A 169 -17.02 10.66 3.69
CA LEU A 169 -16.66 9.33 4.19
C LEU A 169 -15.20 9.26 4.62
N SER A 170 -14.28 9.86 3.86
CA SER A 170 -12.86 9.92 4.23
C SER A 170 -12.62 10.72 5.51
N CYS A 171 -13.36 11.80 5.72
CA CYS A 171 -13.32 12.58 6.96
C CYS A 171 -13.85 11.79 8.15
N LEU A 172 -14.98 11.10 8.01
CA LEU A 172 -15.58 10.26 9.05
C LEU A 172 -14.67 9.10 9.43
N LEU A 173 -14.16 8.36 8.45
CA LEU A 173 -13.23 7.26 8.68
C LEU A 173 -11.90 7.77 9.26
N GLY A 174 -11.37 8.88 8.76
CA GLY A 174 -10.18 9.53 9.31
C GLY A 174 -10.37 9.96 10.76
N TRP A 175 -11.55 10.45 11.13
CA TRP A 175 -11.90 10.77 12.51
C TRP A 175 -11.97 9.52 13.40
N VAL A 176 -12.56 8.42 12.92
CA VAL A 176 -12.58 7.13 13.63
C VAL A 176 -11.15 6.64 13.88
N VAL A 177 -10.31 6.64 12.85
CA VAL A 177 -8.89 6.28 12.95
C VAL A 177 -8.17 7.16 13.98
N ALA A 178 -8.40 8.47 13.96
CA ALA A 178 -7.81 9.41 14.92
C ALA A 178 -8.23 9.11 16.37
N ARG A 179 -9.52 8.85 16.59
CA ARG A 179 -10.05 8.49 17.92
C ARG A 179 -9.47 7.18 18.47
N ILE A 180 -9.38 6.17 17.62
CA ILE A 180 -8.76 4.89 17.98
C ILE A 180 -7.28 5.09 18.31
N SER A 181 -6.55 5.82 17.48
CA SER A 181 -5.12 6.08 17.64
C SER A 181 -4.78 6.82 18.96
N LEU A 182 -5.67 7.69 19.47
CA LEU A 182 -5.47 8.39 20.75
C LEU A 182 -5.60 7.47 21.98
N LYS A 183 -6.40 6.40 21.90
CA LYS A 183 -6.66 5.50 23.03
C LYS A 183 -5.59 4.42 23.20
N LEU A 184 -4.71 4.23 22.24
CA LEU A 184 -3.88 3.04 22.13
C LEU A 184 -2.41 3.32 22.46
N LYS A 185 -1.81 2.41 23.28
CA LYS A 185 -0.43 2.53 23.80
C LYS A 185 0.65 2.45 22.71
N ASN A 186 0.47 1.59 21.72
CA ASN A 186 1.42 1.35 20.61
C ASN A 186 0.86 1.87 19.29
N LYS A 187 0.98 3.18 19.08
CA LYS A 187 0.45 3.87 17.89
C LYS A 187 0.91 3.24 16.57
N SER A 188 2.16 2.79 16.50
CA SER A 188 2.74 2.21 15.28
C SER A 188 2.12 0.87 14.90
N PHE A 189 2.07 -0.08 15.83
CA PHE A 189 1.51 -1.41 15.57
C PHE A 189 0.04 -1.35 15.18
N ILE A 190 -0.71 -0.47 15.81
CA ILE A 190 -2.15 -0.35 15.54
C ILE A 190 -2.43 0.35 14.23
N THR A 191 -1.62 1.35 13.85
CA THR A 191 -1.71 1.95 12.52
C THR A 191 -1.48 0.88 11.45
N VAL A 192 -0.50 0.00 11.65
CA VAL A 192 -0.24 -1.12 10.74
C VAL A 192 -1.42 -2.09 10.70
N LEU A 193 -1.91 -2.54 11.86
CA LEU A 193 -3.05 -3.45 11.94
C LEU A 193 -4.30 -2.86 11.28
N LEU A 194 -4.58 -1.59 11.53
CA LEU A 194 -5.70 -0.88 10.92
C LEU A 194 -5.54 -0.78 9.39
N SER A 195 -4.33 -0.46 8.90
CA SER A 195 -4.03 -0.41 7.48
C SER A 195 -4.23 -1.76 6.80
N LEU A 196 -3.81 -2.85 7.45
CA LEU A 196 -3.99 -4.21 6.95
C LEU A 196 -5.45 -4.65 6.98
N LEU A 197 -6.20 -4.27 8.02
CA LEU A 197 -7.63 -4.53 8.11
C LEU A 197 -8.38 -3.80 6.99
N PHE A 198 -8.02 -2.54 6.70
CA PHE A 198 -8.56 -1.80 5.56
C PHE A 198 -8.21 -2.47 4.22
N LEU A 199 -6.97 -2.92 4.06
CA LEU A 199 -6.54 -3.64 2.86
C LEU A 199 -7.30 -4.94 2.68
N ALA A 200 -7.47 -5.73 3.74
CA ALA A 200 -8.25 -6.96 3.74
C ALA A 200 -9.73 -6.69 3.40
N ALA A 201 -10.34 -5.67 4.01
CA ALA A 201 -11.70 -5.25 3.71
C ALA A 201 -11.84 -4.80 2.25
N TYR A 202 -10.85 -4.06 1.72
CA TYR A 202 -10.80 -3.65 0.32
C TYR A 202 -10.84 -4.87 -0.61
N TYR A 203 -9.95 -5.85 -0.41
CA TYR A 203 -9.90 -7.06 -1.26
C TYR A 203 -11.16 -7.92 -1.11
N PHE A 204 -11.70 -8.03 0.09
CA PHE A 204 -12.96 -8.76 0.33
C PHE A 204 -14.13 -8.13 -0.42
N VAL A 205 -14.29 -6.80 -0.33
CA VAL A 205 -15.33 -6.07 -1.06
C VAL A 205 -15.10 -6.16 -2.56
N TYR A 206 -13.86 -6.02 -3.04
CA TYR A 206 -13.51 -6.15 -4.45
C TYR A 206 -13.91 -7.52 -5.01
N TYR A 207 -13.56 -8.60 -4.31
CA TYR A 207 -13.91 -9.97 -4.71
C TYR A 207 -15.42 -10.21 -4.73
N LYS A 208 -16.13 -9.73 -3.71
CA LYS A 208 -17.59 -9.85 -3.63
C LYS A 208 -18.31 -8.94 -4.62
N ALA A 209 -17.77 -7.74 -4.87
CA ALA A 209 -18.35 -6.79 -5.81
C ALA A 209 -18.44 -7.36 -7.23
N GLN A 210 -17.43 -8.11 -7.69
CA GLN A 210 -17.42 -8.70 -9.02
C GLN A 210 -18.58 -9.69 -9.21
N ALA A 211 -18.81 -10.59 -8.25
CA ALA A 211 -19.94 -11.51 -8.27
C ALA A 211 -21.29 -10.79 -8.16
N LEU A 212 -21.37 -9.74 -7.31
CA LEU A 212 -22.60 -8.95 -7.16
C LEU A 212 -22.94 -8.14 -8.41
N ILE A 213 -21.94 -7.58 -9.10
CA ILE A 213 -22.15 -6.85 -10.36
C ILE A 213 -22.70 -7.78 -11.43
N THR A 214 -22.13 -8.97 -11.61
CA THR A 214 -22.62 -9.96 -12.57
C THR A 214 -24.07 -10.34 -12.28
N LEU A 215 -24.39 -10.68 -11.01
CA LEU A 215 -25.76 -11.00 -10.60
C LEU A 215 -26.74 -9.83 -10.81
N LEU A 216 -26.31 -8.61 -10.55
CA LEU A 216 -27.14 -7.41 -10.73
C LEU A 216 -27.40 -7.12 -12.22
N VAL A 217 -26.44 -7.35 -13.08
CA VAL A 217 -26.60 -7.15 -14.54
C VAL A 217 -27.49 -8.23 -15.13
N GLU A 218 -27.27 -9.51 -14.79
CA GLU A 218 -28.08 -10.64 -15.27
C GLU A 218 -29.55 -10.56 -14.83
N ASN A 219 -29.81 -10.03 -13.62
CA ASN A 219 -31.16 -9.92 -13.05
C ASN A 219 -31.54 -8.44 -12.81
N ALA A 220 -31.13 -7.55 -13.70
CA ALA A 220 -31.29 -6.10 -13.51
C ALA A 220 -32.74 -5.68 -13.24
N ALA A 221 -33.73 -6.28 -13.93
CA ALA A 221 -35.15 -5.98 -13.75
C ALA A 221 -35.65 -6.29 -12.33
N VAL A 222 -35.29 -7.48 -11.79
CA VAL A 222 -35.74 -7.93 -10.47
C VAL A 222 -35.08 -7.09 -9.35
N TYR A 223 -33.76 -6.96 -9.41
CA TYR A 223 -33.02 -6.19 -8.40
C TYR A 223 -33.28 -4.69 -8.53
N GLY A 224 -33.49 -4.18 -9.74
CA GLY A 224 -33.86 -2.80 -9.97
C GLY A 224 -35.18 -2.41 -9.30
N MET A 225 -36.24 -3.20 -9.45
CA MET A 225 -37.50 -2.99 -8.75
C MET A 225 -37.35 -3.08 -7.23
N LYS A 226 -36.57 -4.03 -6.74
CA LYS A 226 -36.30 -4.19 -5.31
C LYS A 226 -35.54 -2.99 -4.71
N ILE A 227 -34.52 -2.49 -5.40
CA ILE A 227 -33.76 -1.30 -4.98
C ILE A 227 -34.69 -0.06 -4.96
N ARG A 228 -35.49 0.12 -6.00
CA ARG A 228 -36.45 1.24 -6.09
C ARG A 228 -37.50 1.20 -4.96
N GLY A 229 -37.91 0.02 -4.53
CA GLY A 229 -38.88 -0.14 -3.45
C GLY A 229 -38.29 -0.04 -2.04
N SER A 230 -37.10 -0.61 -1.79
CA SER A 230 -36.52 -0.74 -0.44
C SER A 230 -35.37 0.25 -0.15
N ALA A 231 -34.69 0.74 -1.19
CA ALA A 231 -33.52 1.63 -1.06
C ALA A 231 -33.67 2.86 -1.97
N TYR A 232 -34.76 3.60 -1.82
CA TYR A 232 -35.12 4.71 -2.69
C TYR A 232 -34.03 5.79 -2.84
N LEU A 233 -33.25 6.05 -1.77
CA LEU A 233 -32.11 6.97 -1.84
C LEU A 233 -31.02 6.53 -2.82
N LEU A 234 -30.74 5.23 -2.93
CA LEU A 234 -29.79 4.69 -3.91
C LEU A 234 -30.34 4.81 -5.34
N TYR A 235 -31.66 4.60 -5.50
CA TYR A 235 -32.34 4.83 -6.78
C TYR A 235 -32.19 6.31 -7.20
N LEU A 236 -32.52 7.26 -6.30
CA LEU A 236 -32.37 8.69 -6.57
C LEU A 236 -30.92 9.05 -6.91
N PHE A 237 -29.93 8.50 -6.17
CA PHE A 237 -28.52 8.74 -6.45
C PHE A 237 -28.13 8.34 -7.89
N GLY A 238 -28.57 7.16 -8.36
CA GLY A 238 -28.31 6.72 -9.73
C GLY A 238 -29.10 7.56 -10.77
N SER A 239 -30.32 7.97 -10.44
CA SER A 239 -31.19 8.76 -11.33
C SER A 239 -30.66 10.18 -11.62
N VAL A 240 -29.80 10.72 -10.75
CA VAL A 240 -29.08 11.99 -11.03
C VAL A 240 -28.33 11.92 -12.35
N GLY A 241 -27.50 10.89 -12.53
CA GLY A 241 -26.72 10.75 -13.77
C GLY A 241 -27.57 10.45 -15.01
N ALA A 242 -28.71 9.76 -14.81
CA ALA A 242 -29.65 9.45 -15.89
C ALA A 242 -30.48 10.66 -16.35
N GLY A 243 -30.37 11.82 -15.69
CA GLY A 243 -30.97 13.07 -16.16
C GLY A 243 -32.28 13.46 -15.47
N ASP A 244 -32.64 12.85 -14.35
CA ASP A 244 -33.84 13.17 -13.56
C ASP A 244 -33.63 14.45 -12.72
N TRP A 245 -34.28 15.52 -13.09
CA TRP A 245 -34.18 16.84 -12.42
C TRP A 245 -34.65 16.83 -10.97
N LEU A 246 -35.65 16.03 -10.63
CA LEU A 246 -36.16 15.92 -9.27
C LEU A 246 -35.14 15.19 -8.38
N ALA A 247 -34.55 14.11 -8.89
CA ALA A 247 -33.47 13.39 -8.23
C ALA A 247 -32.24 14.28 -8.00
N MET A 248 -31.85 15.09 -8.99
CA MET A 248 -30.78 16.08 -8.86
C MET A 248 -31.01 17.03 -7.70
N GLY A 249 -32.22 17.60 -7.59
CA GLY A 249 -32.57 18.51 -6.51
C GLY A 249 -32.51 17.85 -5.13
N ILE A 250 -33.15 16.70 -4.96
CA ILE A 250 -33.21 15.99 -3.67
C ILE A 250 -31.81 15.53 -3.24
N VAL A 251 -31.05 14.91 -4.13
CA VAL A 251 -29.72 14.39 -3.79
C VAL A 251 -28.74 15.53 -3.48
N THR A 252 -28.80 16.65 -4.20
CA THR A 252 -27.93 17.80 -3.94
C THR A 252 -28.24 18.41 -2.57
N VAL A 253 -29.51 18.56 -2.20
CA VAL A 253 -29.92 19.11 -0.89
C VAL A 253 -29.51 18.16 0.24
N THR A 254 -29.78 16.87 0.10
CA THR A 254 -29.38 15.87 1.11
C THR A 254 -27.86 15.81 1.27
N GLN A 255 -27.13 15.92 0.17
CA GLN A 255 -25.67 15.96 0.17
C GLN A 255 -25.11 17.23 0.83
N ALA A 256 -25.69 18.39 0.57
CA ALA A 256 -25.33 19.64 1.22
C ALA A 256 -25.57 19.60 2.73
N ALA A 257 -26.69 19.01 3.17
CA ALA A 257 -27.00 18.81 4.58
C ALA A 257 -25.99 17.86 5.26
N LEU A 258 -25.64 16.74 4.59
CA LEU A 258 -24.66 15.78 5.09
C LEU A 258 -23.26 16.43 5.20
N LEU A 259 -22.87 17.22 4.21
CA LEU A 259 -21.63 17.98 4.21
C LEU A 259 -21.58 18.97 5.37
N ALA A 260 -22.65 19.76 5.56
CA ALA A 260 -22.76 20.73 6.66
C ALA A 260 -22.63 20.05 8.03
N LEU A 261 -23.31 18.92 8.22
CA LEU A 261 -23.24 18.11 9.43
C LEU A 261 -21.82 17.59 9.70
N THR A 262 -21.14 17.09 8.66
CA THR A 262 -19.76 16.59 8.75
C THR A 262 -18.78 17.72 9.08
N LEU A 263 -18.89 18.87 8.42
CA LEU A 263 -18.05 20.04 8.70
C LEU A 263 -18.25 20.53 10.13
N TRP A 264 -19.49 20.57 10.62
CA TRP A 264 -19.81 20.95 12.00
C TRP A 264 -19.20 19.96 13.01
N GLY A 265 -19.31 18.65 12.77
CA GLY A 265 -18.73 17.61 13.63
C GLY A 265 -17.20 17.69 13.68
N ILE A 266 -16.55 17.88 12.52
CA ILE A 266 -15.09 18.06 12.44
C ILE A 266 -14.67 19.34 13.15
N ALA A 267 -15.36 20.47 12.94
CA ALA A 267 -15.03 21.74 13.57
C ALA A 267 -15.02 21.66 15.11
N ARG A 268 -15.96 20.90 15.70
CA ARG A 268 -16.01 20.67 17.14
C ARG A 268 -14.90 19.74 17.66
N SER A 269 -14.45 18.78 16.86
CA SER A 269 -13.49 17.76 17.28
C SER A 269 -12.06 18.07 16.89
N PHE A 270 -11.84 18.92 15.90
CA PHE A 270 -10.53 19.17 15.30
C PHE A 270 -9.49 19.63 16.33
N LEU A 271 -9.76 20.72 17.05
CA LEU A 271 -8.82 21.23 18.06
C LEU A 271 -8.50 20.19 19.13
N LYS A 272 -9.53 19.51 19.63
CA LYS A 272 -9.37 18.48 20.68
C LYS A 272 -8.50 17.31 20.23
N ILE A 273 -8.52 16.97 18.96
CA ILE A 273 -7.70 15.87 18.41
C ILE A 273 -6.33 16.38 17.97
N ALA A 274 -6.26 17.52 17.29
CA ALA A 274 -5.02 18.09 16.76
C ALA A 274 -4.06 18.56 17.87
N THR A 275 -4.60 19.03 19.02
CA THR A 275 -3.81 19.43 20.19
C THR A 275 -3.70 18.34 21.27
N ALA A 276 -4.36 17.19 21.07
CA ALA A 276 -4.21 16.07 21.97
C ALA A 276 -2.78 15.52 21.88
N THR A 277 -1.89 16.08 22.68
CA THR A 277 -0.69 15.38 23.10
C THR A 277 -1.16 14.07 23.68
N GLY A 278 -0.90 12.95 22.96
CA GLY A 278 -1.30 11.64 23.44
C GLY A 278 -0.91 11.53 24.91
N SER A 279 -1.86 11.13 25.76
CA SER A 279 -1.66 11.10 27.21
C SER A 279 -0.37 10.34 27.50
N VAL A 280 0.70 11.07 27.74
CA VAL A 280 1.91 10.52 28.30
C VAL A 280 1.48 10.10 29.70
N LYS A 281 1.14 8.83 29.88
CA LYS A 281 0.99 8.29 31.24
C LYS A 281 2.23 8.73 31.98
N LYS A 282 2.07 9.45 33.07
CA LYS A 282 3.16 9.70 34.01
C LYS A 282 3.80 8.35 34.30
N VAL A 283 4.90 8.06 33.64
CA VAL A 283 5.65 6.83 33.89
C VAL A 283 6.28 7.04 35.26
N ARG A 284 5.80 6.33 36.25
CA ARG A 284 6.44 6.29 37.55
C ARG A 284 7.82 5.67 37.30
N PHE A 285 8.86 6.44 37.58
CA PHE A 285 10.23 5.96 37.43
C PHE A 285 10.41 4.78 38.42
N GLU A 286 10.51 3.58 37.89
CA GLU A 286 10.88 2.41 38.67
C GLU A 286 12.38 2.18 38.46
N HIS A 287 13.13 2.17 39.53
CA HIS A 287 14.52 1.72 39.51
C HIS A 287 14.57 0.24 39.10
N ARG A 288 14.65 -0.02 37.81
CA ARG A 288 14.95 -1.39 37.35
C ARG A 288 16.45 -1.52 37.20
N ALA A 289 17.01 -2.53 37.90
CA ALA A 289 18.40 -2.89 37.69
C ALA A 289 18.62 -3.19 36.20
N VAL A 290 19.48 -2.41 35.55
CA VAL A 290 19.83 -2.61 34.15
C VAL A 290 20.70 -3.86 34.08
N ARG A 291 20.13 -4.96 33.59
CA ARG A 291 20.92 -6.17 33.31
C ARG A 291 21.82 -5.90 32.10
N ALA A 292 23.11 -6.11 32.28
CA ALA A 292 24.06 -6.07 31.19
C ALA A 292 23.66 -7.11 30.12
N GLN A 293 23.51 -6.64 28.88
CA GLN A 293 23.21 -7.49 27.72
C GLN A 293 24.48 -7.58 26.85
N SER A 294 24.58 -8.66 26.07
CA SER A 294 25.63 -8.73 25.06
C SER A 294 25.45 -7.59 24.03
N VAL A 295 26.54 -7.05 23.52
CA VAL A 295 26.55 -5.97 22.52
C VAL A 295 25.64 -6.30 21.32
N GLN A 296 25.75 -7.54 20.81
CA GLN A 296 24.93 -7.96 19.66
C GLN A 296 23.43 -7.93 19.98
N ARG A 297 23.02 -8.38 21.17
CA ARG A 297 21.61 -8.36 21.58
C ARG A 297 21.08 -6.94 21.78
N ALA A 298 21.91 -6.04 22.30
CA ALA A 298 21.56 -4.64 22.45
C ALA A 298 21.38 -3.94 21.11
N LEU A 299 22.29 -4.17 20.15
CA LEU A 299 22.22 -3.64 18.79
C LEU A 299 21.02 -4.22 18.02
N PHE A 300 20.77 -5.52 18.10
CA PHE A 300 19.58 -6.16 17.53
C PHE A 300 18.30 -5.55 18.11
N GLY A 301 18.22 -5.40 19.41
CA GLY A 301 17.06 -4.76 20.08
C GLY A 301 16.83 -3.31 19.65
N LYS A 302 17.91 -2.55 19.40
CA LYS A 302 17.84 -1.19 18.85
C LYS A 302 17.20 -1.20 17.45
N GLU A 303 17.68 -2.04 16.55
CA GLU A 303 17.18 -2.12 15.16
C GLU A 303 15.74 -2.63 15.12
N LEU A 304 15.40 -3.64 15.93
CA LEU A 304 14.03 -4.14 16.04
C LEU A 304 13.07 -3.07 16.55
N ARG A 305 13.46 -2.28 17.57
CA ARG A 305 12.66 -1.15 18.05
C ARG A 305 12.48 -0.07 17.00
N ARG A 306 13.50 0.21 16.19
CA ARG A 306 13.38 1.14 15.07
C ARG A 306 12.34 0.66 14.07
N PHE A 307 12.37 -0.62 13.70
CA PHE A 307 11.41 -1.21 12.79
C PHE A 307 9.98 -1.12 13.36
N THR A 308 9.77 -1.55 14.59
CA THR A 308 8.44 -1.55 15.23
C THR A 308 7.92 -0.16 15.62
N ALA A 309 8.79 0.84 15.71
CA ALA A 309 8.40 2.22 16.01
C ALA A 309 7.87 2.99 14.79
N SER A 310 8.19 2.55 13.57
CA SER A 310 7.77 3.23 12.34
C SER A 310 6.73 2.41 11.58
N PRO A 311 5.45 2.88 11.50
CA PRO A 311 4.42 2.24 10.69
C PRO A 311 4.81 2.16 9.21
N ASN A 312 5.45 3.20 8.68
CA ASN A 312 5.89 3.25 7.30
C ASN A 312 6.92 2.17 7.00
N TYR A 313 7.85 1.95 7.93
CA TYR A 313 8.88 0.93 7.78
C TYR A 313 8.28 -0.48 7.84
N MET A 314 7.37 -0.71 8.80
CA MET A 314 6.66 -1.99 8.93
C MET A 314 5.83 -2.32 7.68
N LEU A 315 5.05 -1.36 7.15
CA LEU A 315 4.15 -1.58 6.01
C LEU A 315 4.90 -1.74 4.68
N ASN A 316 5.99 -0.98 4.47
CA ASN A 316 6.67 -1.01 3.18
C ASN A 316 7.78 -2.06 3.09
N CYS A 317 8.40 -2.43 4.23
CA CYS A 317 9.52 -3.37 4.25
C CYS A 317 9.25 -4.64 5.06
N GLY A 318 8.05 -4.83 5.59
CA GLY A 318 7.70 -5.97 6.45
C GLY A 318 6.36 -6.63 6.13
N LEU A 319 5.73 -6.30 5.00
CA LEU A 319 4.42 -6.85 4.64
C LEU A 319 4.45 -8.38 4.48
N GLY A 320 5.54 -8.92 3.97
CA GLY A 320 5.74 -10.36 3.82
C GLY A 320 5.75 -11.13 5.14
N ILE A 321 6.04 -10.48 6.28
CA ILE A 321 5.95 -11.12 7.62
C ILE A 321 4.55 -11.68 7.86
N LEU A 322 3.51 -11.02 7.35
CA LEU A 322 2.12 -11.45 7.48
C LEU A 322 1.63 -12.24 6.25
N MET A 323 2.05 -11.84 5.05
CA MET A 323 1.61 -12.51 3.81
C MET A 323 2.11 -13.95 3.72
N LEU A 324 3.33 -14.23 4.15
CA LEU A 324 3.89 -15.59 4.12
C LEU A 324 3.12 -16.60 4.97
N PRO A 325 2.81 -16.32 6.27
CA PRO A 325 1.97 -17.21 7.06
C PRO A 325 0.56 -17.39 6.47
N VAL A 326 -0.05 -16.32 5.96
CA VAL A 326 -1.37 -16.39 5.32
C VAL A 326 -1.30 -17.28 4.08
N ALA A 327 -0.29 -17.10 3.23
CA ALA A 327 -0.07 -17.96 2.07
C ALA A 327 0.15 -19.44 2.47
N GLY A 328 0.92 -19.68 3.53
CA GLY A 328 1.11 -21.03 4.06
C GLY A 328 -0.20 -21.68 4.52
N ILE A 329 -1.05 -20.96 5.23
CA ILE A 329 -2.37 -21.43 5.67
C ILE A 329 -3.28 -21.70 4.46
N VAL A 330 -3.30 -20.79 3.48
CA VAL A 330 -4.09 -20.99 2.25
C VAL A 330 -3.63 -22.23 1.49
N LEU A 331 -2.32 -22.48 1.43
CA LEU A 331 -1.77 -23.69 0.84
C LEU A 331 -2.18 -24.96 1.57
N LEU A 332 -2.25 -24.95 2.90
CA LEU A 332 -2.75 -26.09 3.66
C LEU A 332 -4.23 -26.41 3.39
N ILE A 333 -5.04 -25.36 3.13
CA ILE A 333 -6.50 -25.52 2.88
C ILE A 333 -6.80 -25.87 1.42
N LYS A 334 -6.05 -25.31 0.47
CA LYS A 334 -6.33 -25.38 -0.97
C LYS A 334 -5.15 -25.90 -1.81
N GLY A 335 -4.13 -26.48 -1.19
CA GLY A 335 -2.91 -26.90 -1.87
C GLY A 335 -3.14 -27.91 -2.98
N ASP A 336 -4.00 -28.92 -2.75
CA ASP A 336 -4.35 -29.92 -3.74
C ASP A 336 -5.03 -29.30 -4.98
N ALA A 337 -5.99 -28.39 -4.76
CA ALA A 337 -6.69 -27.68 -5.83
C ALA A 337 -5.75 -26.77 -6.64
N LEU A 338 -4.86 -26.05 -5.95
CA LEU A 338 -3.86 -25.19 -6.59
C LEU A 338 -2.80 -25.99 -7.33
N GLY A 339 -2.35 -27.10 -6.75
CA GLY A 339 -1.40 -28.02 -7.38
C GLY A 339 -1.97 -28.67 -8.62
N GLY A 340 -3.21 -29.13 -8.57
CA GLY A 340 -3.94 -29.67 -9.72
C GLY A 340 -4.11 -28.64 -10.84
N MET A 341 -4.62 -27.45 -10.50
CA MET A 341 -4.79 -26.36 -11.46
C MET A 341 -3.47 -25.98 -12.16
N LEU A 342 -2.36 -25.91 -11.40
CA LEU A 342 -1.05 -25.63 -12.00
C LEU A 342 -0.55 -26.78 -12.88
N ALA A 343 -0.74 -28.03 -12.46
CA ALA A 343 -0.37 -29.18 -13.26
C ALA A 343 -1.15 -29.22 -14.58
N ASP A 344 -2.45 -28.89 -14.56
CA ASP A 344 -3.30 -28.83 -15.76
C ASP A 344 -2.87 -27.71 -16.70
N VAL A 345 -2.59 -26.52 -16.18
CA VAL A 345 -2.10 -25.35 -16.96
C VAL A 345 -0.78 -25.67 -17.65
N PHE A 346 0.11 -26.42 -16.98
CA PHE A 346 1.45 -26.76 -17.51
C PHE A 346 1.53 -28.20 -18.10
N SER A 347 0.45 -28.66 -18.72
CA SER A 347 0.42 -29.88 -19.52
C SER A 347 0.79 -31.14 -18.74
N GLY A 348 0.40 -31.23 -17.47
CA GLY A 348 0.63 -32.42 -16.64
C GLY A 348 2.05 -32.60 -16.12
N ASN A 349 2.94 -31.60 -16.30
CA ASN A 349 4.29 -31.66 -15.76
C ASN A 349 4.30 -31.36 -14.23
N VAL A 350 4.16 -32.43 -13.45
CA VAL A 350 4.08 -32.35 -11.97
C VAL A 350 5.33 -31.71 -11.33
N GLY A 351 6.49 -31.83 -11.97
CA GLY A 351 7.74 -31.25 -11.52
C GLY A 351 7.77 -29.72 -11.52
N VAL A 352 6.89 -29.07 -12.30
CA VAL A 352 6.77 -27.60 -12.36
C VAL A 352 6.20 -27.04 -11.04
N VAL A 353 5.29 -27.75 -10.39
CA VAL A 353 4.55 -27.28 -9.21
C VAL A 353 5.49 -26.90 -8.04
N PRO A 354 6.40 -27.77 -7.56
CA PRO A 354 7.30 -27.41 -6.46
C PRO A 354 8.23 -26.23 -6.80
N VAL A 355 8.69 -26.12 -8.05
CA VAL A 355 9.57 -25.01 -8.48
C VAL A 355 8.83 -23.69 -8.50
N LEU A 356 7.63 -23.64 -9.08
CA LEU A 356 6.81 -22.42 -9.10
C LEU A 356 6.37 -21.99 -7.70
N MET A 357 6.02 -22.94 -6.85
CA MET A 357 5.66 -22.63 -5.46
C MET A 357 6.86 -22.11 -4.68
N CYS A 358 8.06 -22.66 -4.90
CA CYS A 358 9.30 -22.11 -4.33
C CYS A 358 9.55 -20.66 -4.82
N ALA A 359 9.40 -20.41 -6.12
CA ALA A 359 9.52 -19.06 -6.69
C ALA A 359 8.47 -18.10 -6.12
N ALA A 360 7.24 -18.55 -5.90
CA ALA A 360 6.18 -17.75 -5.28
C ALA A 360 6.51 -17.37 -3.83
N VAL A 361 7.07 -18.30 -3.03
CA VAL A 361 7.55 -17.97 -1.66
C VAL A 361 8.71 -16.99 -1.70
N CYS A 362 9.65 -17.14 -2.60
CA CYS A 362 10.74 -16.17 -2.80
C CYS A 362 10.18 -14.79 -3.19
N LEU A 363 9.18 -14.74 -4.05
CA LEU A 363 8.51 -13.50 -4.44
C LEU A 363 7.78 -12.84 -3.26
N LEU A 364 7.06 -13.59 -2.44
CA LEU A 364 6.43 -13.08 -1.20
C LEU A 364 7.47 -12.63 -0.17
N ALA A 365 8.57 -13.37 -0.02
CA ALA A 365 9.67 -13.02 0.87
C ALA A 365 10.38 -11.72 0.42
N SER A 366 10.39 -11.40 -0.88
CA SER A 366 10.94 -10.15 -1.42
C SER A 366 10.22 -8.90 -0.92
N MET A 367 8.99 -9.03 -0.40
CA MET A 367 8.26 -7.93 0.24
C MET A 367 8.87 -7.53 1.59
N ASN A 368 9.81 -8.31 2.11
CA ASN A 368 10.55 -8.03 3.34
C ASN A 368 11.94 -7.53 2.98
N ASP A 369 12.11 -6.22 2.90
CA ASP A 369 13.38 -5.59 2.52
C ASP A 369 13.83 -4.56 3.55
N MET A 370 14.07 -5.03 4.79
CA MET A 370 14.44 -4.17 5.91
C MET A 370 15.91 -3.74 5.88
N ALA A 371 16.81 -4.56 5.35
CA ALA A 371 18.23 -4.27 5.35
C ALA A 371 18.63 -3.18 4.35
N ALA A 372 17.92 -3.03 3.22
CA ALA A 372 18.24 -2.04 2.20
C ALA A 372 18.17 -0.59 2.71
N PRO A 373 17.11 -0.14 3.42
CA PRO A 373 17.06 1.20 3.99
C PRO A 373 17.78 1.33 5.34
N ALA A 374 18.21 0.23 6.00
CA ALA A 374 18.65 0.23 7.38
C ALA A 374 19.84 1.16 7.67
N VAL A 375 20.79 1.30 6.72
CA VAL A 375 21.92 2.24 6.85
C VAL A 375 21.43 3.67 6.64
N SER A 376 20.64 3.91 5.62
CA SER A 376 20.08 5.23 5.31
C SER A 376 19.19 5.76 6.44
N LEU A 377 18.48 4.89 7.16
CA LEU A 377 17.62 5.26 8.29
C LEU A 377 18.37 5.79 9.52
N GLU A 378 19.68 5.53 9.64
CA GLU A 378 20.51 6.22 10.65
C GLU A 378 20.53 7.73 10.39
N GLY A 379 20.56 8.14 9.11
CA GLY A 379 20.52 9.54 8.71
C GLY A 379 21.65 10.34 9.36
N LYS A 380 21.33 11.53 9.83
CA LYS A 380 22.27 12.43 10.52
C LYS A 380 22.81 11.88 11.84
N ASN A 381 22.21 10.82 12.40
CA ASN A 381 22.59 10.21 13.67
C ASN A 381 23.53 9.00 13.49
N LEU A 382 24.03 8.75 12.29
CA LEU A 382 24.95 7.63 12.01
C LEU A 382 26.21 7.69 12.91
N TRP A 383 26.73 8.90 13.15
CA TRP A 383 27.87 9.13 14.01
C TRP A 383 27.72 8.55 15.43
N LEU A 384 26.47 8.48 15.95
CA LEU A 384 26.21 7.87 17.26
C LEU A 384 26.55 6.39 17.31
N VAL A 385 26.27 5.65 16.22
CA VAL A 385 26.62 4.24 16.14
C VAL A 385 28.13 4.07 15.92
N GLN A 386 28.72 4.96 15.15
CA GLN A 386 30.17 4.93 14.88
C GLN A 386 31.02 5.34 16.10
N SER A 387 30.46 6.16 17.03
CA SER A 387 31.14 6.53 18.27
C SER A 387 31.10 5.46 19.38
N LEU A 388 30.27 4.43 19.21
CA LEU A 388 30.21 3.33 20.17
C LEU A 388 31.46 2.45 20.07
N PRO A 389 31.96 1.89 21.19
CA PRO A 389 33.10 0.95 21.19
C PRO A 389 32.68 -0.44 20.67
N VAL A 390 32.20 -0.48 19.41
CA VAL A 390 31.73 -1.69 18.73
C VAL A 390 32.41 -1.85 17.38
N VAL A 391 32.66 -3.08 16.98
CA VAL A 391 33.21 -3.34 15.64
C VAL A 391 32.12 -3.03 14.60
N PRO A 392 32.43 -2.33 13.49
CA PRO A 392 31.47 -1.98 12.44
C PRO A 392 30.65 -3.16 11.94
N TRP A 393 31.26 -4.34 11.84
CA TRP A 393 30.56 -5.58 11.50
C TRP A 393 29.44 -5.94 12.49
N GLN A 394 29.60 -5.69 13.80
CA GLN A 394 28.55 -5.99 14.79
C GLN A 394 27.31 -5.14 14.54
N ALA A 395 27.48 -3.86 14.17
CA ALA A 395 26.37 -2.98 13.81
C ALA A 395 25.67 -3.44 12.52
N LEU A 396 26.44 -3.85 11.49
CA LEU A 396 25.88 -4.37 10.24
C LEU A 396 25.19 -5.71 10.45
N ARG A 397 25.79 -6.60 11.26
CA ARG A 397 25.19 -7.88 11.61
C ARG A 397 23.83 -7.70 12.31
N ALA A 398 23.70 -6.74 13.21
CA ALA A 398 22.41 -6.47 13.86
C ALA A 398 21.31 -6.08 12.88
N LYS A 399 21.64 -5.28 11.84
CA LYS A 399 20.72 -4.92 10.77
C LYS A 399 20.33 -6.12 9.90
N LEU A 400 21.30 -6.99 9.61
CA LEU A 400 21.10 -8.26 8.90
C LEU A 400 20.23 -9.23 9.72
N ASP A 401 20.54 -9.41 11.01
CA ASP A 401 19.85 -10.33 11.90
C ASP A 401 18.35 -9.99 12.03
N VAL A 402 17.97 -8.70 12.04
CA VAL A 402 16.55 -8.29 12.06
C VAL A 402 15.82 -8.79 10.83
N GLN A 403 16.38 -8.62 9.63
CA GLN A 403 15.75 -9.12 8.40
C GLN A 403 15.71 -10.65 8.39
N LEU A 404 16.78 -11.31 8.78
CA LEU A 404 16.86 -12.77 8.80
C LEU A 404 15.82 -13.39 9.77
N VAL A 405 15.66 -12.82 10.95
CA VAL A 405 14.68 -13.32 11.92
C VAL A 405 13.25 -13.03 11.47
N LEU A 406 12.96 -11.78 11.10
CA LEU A 406 11.61 -11.36 10.72
C LEU A 406 11.14 -11.94 9.38
N THR A 407 12.03 -12.32 8.48
CA THR A 407 11.70 -12.96 7.21
C THR A 407 11.86 -14.47 7.28
N GLY A 408 12.92 -14.96 7.90
CA GLY A 408 13.25 -16.40 7.93
C GLY A 408 12.21 -17.24 8.67
N VAL A 409 11.68 -16.75 9.79
CA VAL A 409 10.63 -17.47 10.55
C VAL A 409 9.35 -17.63 9.72
N PRO A 410 8.76 -16.58 9.11
CA PRO A 410 7.62 -16.72 8.21
C PRO A 410 7.90 -17.57 6.96
N VAL A 411 9.08 -17.45 6.36
CA VAL A 411 9.48 -18.27 5.20
C VAL A 411 9.54 -19.75 5.59
N LEU A 412 10.18 -20.07 6.72
CA LEU A 412 10.24 -21.44 7.21
C LEU A 412 8.84 -22.01 7.45
N PHE A 413 7.96 -21.24 8.11
CA PHE A 413 6.56 -21.65 8.32
C PHE A 413 5.85 -21.92 6.99
N CYS A 414 5.93 -21.00 6.03
CA CYS A 414 5.29 -21.17 4.71
C CYS A 414 5.87 -22.36 3.94
N ALA A 415 7.20 -22.54 3.98
CA ALA A 415 7.87 -23.68 3.35
C ALA A 415 7.46 -25.02 3.97
N LEU A 416 7.30 -25.10 5.29
CA LEU A 416 6.79 -26.28 5.98
C LEU A 416 5.32 -26.58 5.58
N CYS A 417 4.48 -25.55 5.48
CA CYS A 417 3.11 -25.73 4.97
C CYS A 417 3.12 -26.29 3.54
N MET A 418 4.02 -25.82 2.68
CA MET A 418 4.17 -26.38 1.31
C MET A 418 4.62 -27.83 1.30
N VAL A 419 5.56 -28.21 2.18
CA VAL A 419 6.02 -29.60 2.31
C VAL A 419 4.86 -30.55 2.68
N ILE A 420 3.91 -30.07 3.48
CA ILE A 420 2.71 -30.84 3.87
C ILE A 420 1.68 -30.87 2.73
N ALA A 421 1.41 -29.74 2.11
CA ALA A 421 0.30 -29.55 1.18
C ALA A 421 0.60 -30.07 -0.25
N LEU A 422 1.86 -30.11 -0.69
CA LEU A 422 2.18 -30.45 -2.07
C LEU A 422 2.68 -31.88 -2.21
N PRO A 423 2.32 -32.57 -3.31
CA PRO A 423 2.91 -33.85 -3.67
C PRO A 423 4.38 -33.64 -4.08
N GLY A 424 5.20 -34.65 -3.95
CA GLY A 424 6.61 -34.61 -4.36
C GLY A 424 7.50 -35.54 -3.54
N SER A 425 8.70 -35.80 -4.03
CA SER A 425 9.70 -36.61 -3.34
C SER A 425 10.24 -35.92 -2.08
N ALA A 426 10.70 -36.67 -1.09
CA ALA A 426 11.30 -36.12 0.12
C ALA A 426 12.48 -35.20 -0.18
N LEU A 427 13.26 -35.50 -1.23
CA LEU A 427 14.37 -34.70 -1.68
C LEU A 427 13.92 -33.33 -2.23
N GLU A 428 12.91 -33.28 -3.08
CA GLU A 428 12.34 -32.03 -3.62
C GLU A 428 11.81 -31.14 -2.49
N LYS A 429 11.10 -31.74 -1.54
CA LYS A 429 10.56 -31.04 -0.36
C LYS A 429 11.67 -30.45 0.51
N ALA A 430 12.74 -31.20 0.76
CA ALA A 430 13.90 -30.70 1.51
C ALA A 430 14.62 -29.57 0.76
N LEU A 431 14.84 -29.71 -0.55
CA LEU A 431 15.48 -28.69 -1.37
C LEU A 431 14.66 -27.42 -1.47
N LEU A 432 13.34 -27.51 -1.53
CA LEU A 432 12.45 -26.35 -1.52
C LEU A 432 12.64 -25.52 -0.25
N VAL A 433 12.68 -26.15 0.95
CA VAL A 433 12.95 -25.45 2.22
C VAL A 433 14.34 -24.81 2.20
N ILE A 434 15.33 -25.55 1.74
CA ILE A 434 16.73 -25.08 1.68
C ILE A 434 16.86 -23.87 0.75
N VAL A 435 16.30 -23.93 -0.46
CA VAL A 435 16.35 -22.82 -1.44
C VAL A 435 15.66 -21.58 -0.87
N ALA A 436 14.48 -21.72 -0.25
CA ALA A 436 13.74 -20.60 0.33
C ALA A 436 14.52 -19.92 1.48
N LEU A 437 15.18 -20.68 2.34
CA LEU A 437 16.02 -20.15 3.42
C LEU A 437 17.32 -19.53 2.91
N LEU A 438 17.98 -20.16 1.94
CA LEU A 438 19.16 -19.60 1.30
C LEU A 438 18.86 -18.30 0.54
N TYR A 439 17.71 -18.25 -0.14
CA TYR A 439 17.21 -17.02 -0.75
C TYR A 439 17.02 -15.90 0.28
N THR A 440 16.44 -16.21 1.45
CA THR A 440 16.28 -15.23 2.52
C THR A 440 17.63 -14.64 2.97
N LEU A 441 18.66 -15.47 3.06
CA LEU A 441 20.01 -15.03 3.39
C LEU A 441 20.61 -14.18 2.26
N LEU A 442 20.51 -14.64 1.01
CA LEU A 442 21.02 -13.93 -0.16
C LEU A 442 20.39 -12.55 -0.30
N SER A 443 19.05 -12.49 -0.23
CA SER A 443 18.29 -11.24 -0.36
C SER A 443 18.67 -10.23 0.72
N ALA A 444 18.79 -10.67 1.98
CA ALA A 444 19.18 -9.81 3.09
C ALA A 444 20.60 -9.26 2.96
N LEU A 445 21.54 -10.09 2.50
CA LEU A 445 22.92 -9.67 2.25
C LEU A 445 23.03 -8.72 1.06
N ALA A 446 22.31 -9.00 -0.03
CA ALA A 446 22.26 -8.14 -1.22
C ALA A 446 21.65 -6.77 -0.87
N ALA A 447 20.54 -6.77 -0.14
CA ALA A 447 19.86 -5.57 0.35
C ALA A 447 20.80 -4.70 1.21
N LEU A 448 21.50 -5.30 2.17
CA LEU A 448 22.46 -4.59 3.01
C LEU A 448 23.65 -4.05 2.21
N ALA A 449 24.18 -4.83 1.26
CA ALA A 449 25.25 -4.40 0.38
C ALA A 449 24.86 -3.22 -0.50
N LEU A 450 23.64 -3.22 -1.05
CA LEU A 450 23.08 -2.09 -1.81
C LEU A 450 22.86 -0.86 -0.91
N GLY A 451 22.36 -1.06 0.31
CA GLY A 451 22.21 -0.01 1.32
C GLY A 451 23.53 0.69 1.68
N LEU A 452 24.62 -0.06 1.75
CA LEU A 452 25.97 0.46 1.99
C LEU A 452 26.56 1.20 0.78
N LYS A 453 26.30 0.72 -0.44
CA LYS A 453 26.82 1.36 -1.67
C LYS A 453 26.04 2.63 -2.05
N MET A 454 24.77 2.72 -1.67
CA MET A 454 23.87 3.81 -2.07
C MET A 454 23.15 4.42 -0.85
N PRO A 455 23.87 4.88 0.19
CA PRO A 455 23.25 5.43 1.38
C PRO A 455 22.67 6.82 1.09
N ASN A 456 21.51 7.11 1.65
CA ASN A 456 20.95 8.45 1.68
C ASN A 456 20.83 8.89 3.14
N LEU A 457 21.79 9.70 3.60
CA LEU A 457 21.86 10.15 5.00
C LEU A 457 21.23 11.53 5.22
N THR A 458 20.88 12.25 4.15
CA THR A 458 20.38 13.64 4.20
C THR A 458 18.87 13.76 4.01
N TRP A 459 18.14 12.67 4.20
CA TRP A 459 16.69 12.66 4.03
C TRP A 459 15.98 13.54 5.09
N THR A 460 14.91 14.19 4.66
CA THR A 460 14.02 15.01 5.53
C THR A 460 12.74 14.27 5.91
N ASN A 461 12.37 13.25 5.14
CA ASN A 461 11.19 12.40 5.37
C ASN A 461 11.61 10.93 5.37
N GLU A 462 11.22 10.20 6.39
CA GLU A 462 11.51 8.78 6.58
C GLU A 462 11.04 7.88 5.41
N ILE A 463 9.98 8.27 4.70
CA ILE A 463 9.48 7.55 3.52
C ILE A 463 10.51 7.53 2.39
N THR A 464 11.36 8.56 2.30
CA THR A 464 12.37 8.67 1.23
C THR A 464 13.36 7.50 1.23
N PRO A 465 14.07 7.16 2.32
CA PRO A 465 14.94 5.99 2.34
C PRO A 465 14.18 4.67 2.30
N ILE A 466 12.96 4.59 2.85
CA ILE A 466 12.17 3.35 2.95
C ILE A 466 11.58 2.92 1.59
N LYS A 467 11.06 3.87 0.81
CA LYS A 467 10.31 3.56 -0.42
C LYS A 467 10.96 4.09 -1.69
N GLN A 468 11.63 5.24 -1.62
CA GLN A 468 12.19 5.94 -2.79
C GLN A 468 13.71 5.83 -2.87
N GLY A 469 14.34 5.10 -1.98
CA GLY A 469 15.77 4.84 -1.97
C GLY A 469 16.20 4.02 -3.19
N GLY A 470 17.32 4.39 -3.85
CA GLY A 470 17.87 3.62 -4.96
C GLY A 470 18.26 2.20 -4.55
N SER A 471 18.76 2.02 -3.33
CA SER A 471 19.09 0.71 -2.75
C SER A 471 17.85 -0.20 -2.62
N VAL A 472 16.72 0.35 -2.15
CA VAL A 472 15.46 -0.40 -1.98
C VAL A 472 14.88 -0.80 -3.33
N MET A 473 14.87 0.12 -4.31
CA MET A 473 14.37 -0.18 -5.66
C MET A 473 15.20 -1.25 -6.35
N LEU A 474 16.54 -1.13 -6.30
CA LEU A 474 17.43 -2.13 -6.87
C LEU A 474 17.33 -3.49 -6.17
N SER A 475 17.20 -3.50 -4.85
CA SER A 475 16.99 -4.72 -4.07
C SER A 475 15.68 -5.41 -4.48
N LEU A 476 14.58 -4.66 -4.58
CA LEU A 476 13.29 -5.19 -4.99
C LEU A 476 13.35 -5.84 -6.39
N PHE A 477 13.92 -5.14 -7.38
CA PHE A 477 14.05 -5.67 -8.73
C PHE A 477 14.99 -6.88 -8.80
N ALA A 478 16.10 -6.88 -8.05
CA ALA A 478 17.00 -8.03 -7.98
C ALA A 478 16.31 -9.26 -7.38
N ASN A 479 15.51 -9.06 -6.33
CA ASN A 479 14.73 -10.11 -5.70
C ASN A 479 13.64 -10.67 -6.63
N TRP A 480 12.94 -9.80 -7.37
CA TRP A 480 11.97 -10.23 -8.38
C TRP A 480 12.64 -10.98 -9.52
N PHE A 481 13.78 -10.47 -10.00
CA PHE A 481 14.55 -11.16 -11.05
C PHE A 481 14.97 -12.56 -10.61
N TYR A 482 15.44 -12.72 -9.36
CA TYR A 482 15.77 -14.03 -8.82
C TYR A 482 14.56 -14.98 -8.82
N ALA A 483 13.42 -14.53 -8.31
CA ALA A 483 12.20 -15.35 -8.25
C ALA A 483 11.68 -15.72 -9.65
N LEU A 484 11.71 -14.76 -10.59
CA LEU A 484 11.35 -15.01 -11.99
C LEU A 484 12.36 -15.94 -12.69
N ALA A 485 13.66 -15.81 -12.40
CA ALA A 485 14.67 -16.73 -12.94
C ALA A 485 14.48 -18.15 -12.37
N LEU A 486 14.20 -18.29 -11.07
CA LEU A 486 13.94 -19.57 -10.44
C LEU A 486 12.75 -20.29 -11.09
N GLY A 487 11.64 -19.59 -11.33
CA GLY A 487 10.47 -20.18 -12.01
C GLY A 487 10.64 -20.30 -13.53
N GLY A 488 11.10 -19.21 -14.17
CA GLY A 488 11.14 -19.10 -15.64
C GLY A 488 12.19 -19.96 -16.31
N LEU A 489 13.41 -20.07 -15.76
CA LEU A 489 14.46 -20.91 -16.34
C LEU A 489 14.10 -22.40 -16.28
N TYR A 490 13.27 -22.81 -15.32
CA TYR A 490 12.80 -24.20 -15.29
C TYR A 490 12.02 -24.57 -16.54
N PHE A 491 11.22 -23.66 -17.12
CA PHE A 491 10.51 -23.92 -18.37
C PHE A 491 11.45 -24.11 -19.57
N LEU A 492 12.61 -23.44 -19.55
CA LEU A 492 13.62 -23.62 -20.60
C LEU A 492 14.38 -24.95 -20.45
N CYS A 493 14.57 -25.41 -19.21
CA CYS A 493 15.35 -26.60 -18.88
C CYS A 493 14.49 -27.82 -18.50
N GLY A 494 13.19 -27.65 -18.32
CA GLY A 494 12.31 -28.58 -17.62
C GLY A 494 12.14 -29.99 -18.23
N ASN A 495 12.46 -30.16 -19.50
CA ASN A 495 12.49 -31.51 -20.14
C ASN A 495 13.87 -32.19 -20.00
N ALA A 496 14.91 -31.44 -19.61
CA ALA A 496 16.26 -31.96 -19.49
C ALA A 496 16.68 -32.26 -18.04
N LEU A 497 16.04 -31.59 -17.06
CA LEU A 497 16.42 -31.67 -15.66
C LEU A 497 15.21 -32.01 -14.78
N SER A 498 15.38 -32.95 -13.84
CA SER A 498 14.35 -33.17 -12.82
C SER A 498 14.26 -31.97 -11.87
N ALA A 499 13.09 -31.73 -11.26
CA ALA A 499 12.88 -30.64 -10.31
C ALA A 499 13.90 -30.67 -9.15
N ALA A 500 14.24 -31.85 -8.66
CA ALA A 500 15.23 -32.02 -7.60
C ALA A 500 16.64 -31.56 -8.02
N VAL A 501 17.10 -31.96 -9.21
CA VAL A 501 18.44 -31.52 -9.72
C VAL A 501 18.46 -30.01 -9.96
N TYR A 502 17.39 -29.47 -10.53
CA TYR A 502 17.26 -28.04 -10.76
C TYR A 502 17.30 -27.23 -9.45
N LEU A 503 16.51 -27.60 -8.46
CA LEU A 503 16.50 -26.96 -7.14
C LEU A 503 17.86 -27.11 -6.43
N ALA A 504 18.56 -28.25 -6.59
CA ALA A 504 19.87 -28.44 -6.03
C ALA A 504 20.91 -27.48 -6.65
N ILE A 505 20.87 -27.28 -7.97
CA ILE A 505 21.73 -26.30 -8.66
C ILE A 505 21.46 -24.90 -8.13
N PHE A 506 20.19 -24.50 -8.02
CA PHE A 506 19.82 -23.20 -7.46
C PHE A 506 20.27 -23.04 -6.00
N ALA A 507 20.16 -24.10 -5.18
CA ALA A 507 20.63 -24.09 -3.79
C ALA A 507 22.15 -23.82 -3.74
N VAL A 508 22.96 -24.50 -4.56
CA VAL A 508 24.41 -24.32 -4.61
C VAL A 508 24.78 -22.91 -5.08
N VAL A 509 24.16 -22.42 -6.15
CA VAL A 509 24.41 -21.07 -6.69
C VAL A 509 24.05 -20.00 -5.65
N THR A 510 22.89 -20.17 -4.99
CA THR A 510 22.41 -19.24 -3.95
C THR A 510 23.32 -19.25 -2.72
N ALA A 511 23.78 -20.43 -2.30
CA ALA A 511 24.72 -20.58 -1.19
C ALA A 511 26.07 -19.93 -1.49
N ALA A 512 26.62 -20.16 -2.69
CA ALA A 512 27.87 -19.55 -3.14
C ALA A 512 27.74 -18.01 -3.21
N GLY A 513 26.67 -17.50 -3.80
CA GLY A 513 26.38 -16.06 -3.84
C GLY A 513 26.26 -15.45 -2.44
N SER A 514 25.57 -16.14 -1.53
CA SER A 514 25.45 -15.73 -0.12
C SER A 514 26.79 -15.68 0.61
N ALA A 515 27.64 -16.69 0.41
CA ALA A 515 28.97 -16.74 1.02
C ALA A 515 29.87 -15.59 0.51
N LEU A 516 29.84 -15.33 -0.80
CA LEU A 516 30.58 -14.21 -1.41
C LEU A 516 30.13 -12.86 -0.88
N LEU A 517 28.81 -12.63 -0.82
CA LEU A 517 28.25 -11.39 -0.28
C LEU A 517 28.54 -11.23 1.20
N LEU A 518 28.44 -12.30 1.99
CA LEU A 518 28.77 -12.27 3.42
C LEU A 518 30.24 -11.89 3.64
N HIS A 519 31.14 -12.48 2.87
CA HIS A 519 32.56 -12.13 2.90
C HIS A 519 32.80 -10.66 2.53
N TRP A 520 32.12 -10.18 1.48
CA TRP A 520 32.20 -8.78 1.04
C TRP A 520 31.68 -7.82 2.11
N VAL A 521 30.52 -8.10 2.71
CA VAL A 521 29.92 -7.24 3.75
C VAL A 521 30.81 -7.19 4.99
N LYS A 522 31.40 -8.34 5.41
CA LYS A 522 32.29 -8.39 6.57
C LYS A 522 33.57 -7.57 6.36
N GLN A 523 34.15 -7.60 5.18
CA GLN A 523 35.45 -6.95 4.93
C GLN A 523 35.28 -5.54 4.36
N ARG A 524 34.70 -5.42 3.17
CA ARG A 524 34.56 -4.13 2.47
C ARG A 524 33.40 -3.34 3.01
N GLY A 525 32.25 -3.98 3.26
CA GLY A 525 31.06 -3.34 3.79
C GLY A 525 31.31 -2.69 5.15
N ALA A 526 32.04 -3.36 6.04
CA ALA A 526 32.39 -2.82 7.36
C ALA A 526 33.29 -1.57 7.24
N ARG A 527 34.25 -1.55 6.30
CA ARG A 527 35.09 -0.37 6.04
C ARG A 527 34.29 0.80 5.46
N ILE A 528 33.37 0.52 4.52
CA ILE A 528 32.49 1.54 3.96
C ILE A 528 31.62 2.14 5.09
N PHE A 529 31.03 1.30 5.93
CA PHE A 529 30.19 1.77 7.05
C PHE A 529 30.94 2.65 8.05
N ALA A 530 32.20 2.34 8.31
CA ALA A 530 33.05 3.15 9.18
C ALA A 530 33.45 4.50 8.56
N ALA A 531 33.47 4.58 7.22
CA ALA A 531 33.86 5.79 6.47
C ALA A 531 32.68 6.70 6.08
N LEU A 532 31.41 6.27 6.26
CA LEU A 532 30.23 7.07 6.00
C LEU A 532 30.08 8.19 7.03
#